data_e3a22a2d0d0f83327e39e4b2e9b8136a
#
_entry.id   e3a22a2d0d0f83327e39e4b2e9b8136a
#
_cell.length_a   1.000
_cell.length_b   1.000
_cell.length_c   1.000
_cell.angle_alpha   90.00
_cell.angle_beta   90.00
_cell.angle_gamma   90.00
#
_symmetry.space_group_name_H-M   'P 1'
#
loop_
_entity.id
_entity.type
_entity.pdbx_description
1 polymer ?
#
loop_
_entity_poly.entity_id
_entity_poly.type
_entity_poly.pdbx_seq_one_letter_code
_entity_poly.pdbx_strand_id
1 'polypeptide(L)'
;TQLTAPKVVKDEFIQDGFTWYLVDTGVPHLVTIVDDLELYNHDLCAKMRYEHNANVNFAKIENGIIKVRTYERGVEGETLACGTGMAACFLRANNLGLVKDSTFVYPKSGEELTLSLKNGTIYFKGAVKKVFTTTI
;
A
#
# COMPACT_ATOMS: atom_id res chain seq x y z
N THR A 1 -16.61 -0.25 0.55
CA THR A 1 -16.06 -1.59 0.71
C THR A 1 -15.18 -1.67 1.94
N GLN A 2 -15.26 -2.75 2.63
CA GLN A 2 -14.61 -3.00 3.91
C GLN A 2 -13.59 -4.14 3.75
N LEU A 3 -12.42 -3.98 4.36
CA LEU A 3 -11.43 -5.07 4.42
C LEU A 3 -11.53 -5.83 5.72
N THR A 4 -11.05 -7.09 5.70
CA THR A 4 -10.80 -7.87 6.90
C THR A 4 -9.87 -7.06 7.82
N ALA A 5 -10.08 -7.17 9.13
CA ALA A 5 -9.26 -6.46 10.11
C ALA A 5 -7.77 -6.76 9.86
N PRO A 6 -6.92 -5.75 9.74
CA PRO A 6 -5.50 -5.96 9.48
C PRO A 6 -4.80 -6.60 10.67
N LYS A 7 -3.79 -7.42 10.38
CA LYS A 7 -3.00 -8.09 11.39
C LYS A 7 -1.52 -7.82 11.16
N VAL A 8 -0.87 -7.14 12.10
CA VAL A 8 0.57 -6.87 12.01
C VAL A 8 1.34 -8.16 12.24
N VAL A 9 2.18 -8.53 11.27
CA VAL A 9 3.02 -9.72 11.34
C VAL A 9 4.40 -9.36 11.88
N LYS A 10 5.00 -8.31 11.33
CA LYS A 10 6.26 -7.75 11.84
C LYS A 10 6.12 -6.23 11.87
N ASP A 11 6.30 -5.65 13.04
CA ASP A 11 6.38 -4.22 13.15
C ASP A 11 7.70 -3.78 12.50
N GLU A 12 8.29 -2.73 12.84
CA GLU A 12 9.41 -2.16 12.12
C GLU A 12 10.65 -3.06 12.13
N PHE A 13 11.26 -3.29 10.94
CA PHE A 13 12.55 -3.96 10.82
C PHE A 13 13.32 -3.40 9.62
N ILE A 14 14.66 -3.53 9.66
CA ILE A 14 15.54 -2.98 8.62
C ILE A 14 16.12 -4.12 7.81
N GLN A 15 16.03 -4.01 6.47
CA GLN A 15 16.62 -4.96 5.54
C GLN A 15 16.94 -4.27 4.22
N ASP A 16 18.14 -4.55 3.68
CA ASP A 16 18.58 -4.03 2.37
C ASP A 16 18.50 -2.51 2.27
N GLY A 17 18.78 -1.81 3.37
CA GLY A 17 18.82 -0.35 3.39
C GLY A 17 17.47 0.34 3.54
N PHE A 18 16.39 -0.41 3.74
CA PHE A 18 15.05 0.13 3.92
C PHE A 18 14.46 -0.30 5.24
N THR A 19 13.55 0.52 5.76
CA THR A 19 12.76 0.18 6.95
C THR A 19 11.41 -0.36 6.52
N TRP A 20 11.10 -1.57 6.96
CA TRP A 20 9.95 -2.34 6.50
C TRP A 20 8.94 -2.57 7.61
N TYR A 21 7.73 -2.84 7.19
CA TYR A 21 6.60 -3.19 8.04
C TYR A 21 5.83 -4.29 7.29
N LEU A 22 5.46 -5.37 8.00
CA LEU A 22 4.76 -6.49 7.38
C LEU A 22 3.39 -6.65 8.04
N VAL A 23 2.36 -6.47 7.25
CA VAL A 23 0.98 -6.55 7.72
C VAL A 23 0.13 -7.39 6.77
N ASP A 24 -0.80 -8.15 7.35
CA ASP A 24 -1.77 -8.92 6.58
C ASP A 24 -3.09 -8.14 6.54
N THR A 25 -3.48 -7.68 5.36
CA THR A 25 -4.74 -6.97 5.12
C THR A 25 -5.72 -7.81 4.30
N GLY A 26 -5.58 -9.13 4.42
CA GLY A 26 -6.28 -10.14 3.62
C GLY A 26 -5.26 -11.00 2.90
N VAL A 27 -4.14 -10.40 2.51
CA VAL A 27 -2.92 -11.08 2.06
C VAL A 27 -1.74 -10.32 2.67
N PRO A 28 -0.56 -10.97 2.83
CA PRO A 28 0.57 -10.30 3.46
C PRO A 28 1.21 -9.25 2.55
N HIS A 29 1.54 -8.09 3.15
CA HIS A 29 2.15 -6.97 2.46
C HIS A 29 3.32 -6.40 3.24
N LEU A 30 4.46 -6.27 2.56
CA LEU A 30 5.58 -5.48 3.04
C LEU A 30 5.37 -4.03 2.62
N VAL A 31 5.67 -3.11 3.51
CA VAL A 31 5.57 -1.67 3.24
C VAL A 31 6.86 -0.99 3.64
N THR A 32 7.43 -0.21 2.74
CA THR A 32 8.50 0.73 3.08
C THR A 32 8.10 2.13 2.62
N ILE A 33 8.28 3.11 3.49
CA ILE A 33 7.96 4.51 3.17
C ILE A 33 9.25 5.19 2.74
N VAL A 34 9.22 5.81 1.55
CA VAL A 34 10.39 6.41 0.93
C VAL A 34 10.10 7.85 0.51
N ASP A 35 11.15 8.64 0.31
CA ASP A 35 11.02 10.01 -0.18
C ASP A 35 10.91 10.08 -1.70
N ASP A 36 11.28 9.00 -2.38
CA ASP A 36 11.33 8.97 -3.84
C ASP A 36 10.89 7.59 -4.33
N LEU A 37 9.78 7.54 -5.06
CA LEU A 37 9.25 6.28 -5.60
C LEU A 37 10.16 5.65 -6.66
N GLU A 38 11.12 6.40 -7.21
CA GLU A 38 12.11 5.85 -8.12
C GLU A 38 13.09 4.92 -7.42
N LEU A 39 13.08 4.89 -6.09
CA LEU A 39 13.81 3.89 -5.31
C LEU A 39 13.22 2.50 -5.44
N TYR A 40 12.00 2.38 -5.92
CA TYR A 40 11.40 1.08 -6.24
C TYR A 40 12.33 0.33 -7.20
N ASN A 41 12.63 -0.91 -6.86
CA ASN A 41 13.57 -1.72 -7.62
C ASN A 41 12.99 -3.11 -7.79
N HIS A 42 12.85 -3.56 -9.04
CA HIS A 42 12.23 -4.85 -9.35
C HIS A 42 12.97 -6.01 -8.66
N ASP A 43 14.29 -6.03 -8.75
CA ASP A 43 15.07 -7.15 -8.21
C ASP A 43 14.98 -7.21 -6.69
N LEU A 44 15.03 -6.06 -6.03
CA LEU A 44 14.84 -5.97 -4.58
C LEU A 44 13.44 -6.46 -4.19
N CYS A 45 12.42 -6.03 -4.92
CA CYS A 45 11.06 -6.46 -4.65
C CYS A 45 10.91 -7.97 -4.82
N ALA A 46 11.49 -8.54 -5.88
CA ALA A 46 11.44 -9.98 -6.12
C ALA A 46 12.10 -10.75 -4.97
N LYS A 47 13.23 -10.26 -4.47
CA LYS A 47 13.93 -10.86 -3.34
C LYS A 47 13.09 -10.80 -2.07
N MET A 48 12.55 -9.63 -1.74
CA MET A 48 11.73 -9.44 -0.54
C MET A 48 10.46 -10.26 -0.60
N ARG A 49 9.83 -10.31 -1.79
CA ARG A 49 8.64 -11.13 -2.01
C ARG A 49 8.94 -12.60 -1.75
N TYR A 50 10.08 -13.08 -2.22
CA TYR A 50 10.48 -14.47 -2.03
C TYR A 50 10.78 -14.77 -0.56
N GLU A 51 11.59 -13.94 0.09
CA GLU A 51 12.02 -14.18 1.46
C GLU A 51 10.88 -14.10 2.46
N HIS A 52 9.95 -13.19 2.27
CA HIS A 52 8.85 -12.95 3.22
C HIS A 52 7.52 -13.51 2.75
N ASN A 53 7.46 -14.06 1.54
CA ASN A 53 6.24 -14.58 0.93
C ASN A 53 5.10 -13.58 0.98
N ALA A 54 5.38 -12.36 0.56
CA ALA A 54 4.48 -11.22 0.66
C ALA A 54 4.57 -10.33 -0.57
N ASN A 55 3.52 -9.57 -0.82
CA ASN A 55 3.58 -8.47 -1.78
C ASN A 55 4.48 -7.37 -1.23
N VAL A 56 5.07 -6.55 -2.09
CA VAL A 56 6.03 -5.52 -1.67
C VAL A 56 5.54 -4.16 -2.15
N ASN A 57 5.49 -3.20 -1.23
CA ASN A 57 4.95 -1.87 -1.52
C ASN A 57 5.95 -0.79 -1.14
N PHE A 58 6.17 0.15 -2.07
CA PHE A 58 6.89 1.39 -1.82
C PHE A 58 5.86 2.50 -1.75
N ALA A 59 5.87 3.25 -0.66
CA ALA A 59 4.91 4.33 -0.44
C ALA A 59 5.63 5.65 -0.22
N LYS A 60 5.13 6.70 -0.86
CA LYS A 60 5.62 8.06 -0.65
C LYS A 60 4.48 8.89 -0.06
N ILE A 61 4.78 9.59 1.02
CA ILE A 61 3.82 10.50 1.67
C ILE A 61 4.17 11.91 1.24
N GLU A 62 3.18 12.60 0.67
CA GLU A 62 3.39 13.95 0.16
C GLU A 62 2.13 14.77 0.41
N ASN A 63 2.24 15.85 1.19
CA ASN A 63 1.12 16.72 1.50
C ASN A 63 -0.09 15.98 2.06
N GLY A 64 0.16 14.96 2.91
CA GLY A 64 -0.92 14.20 3.56
C GLY A 64 -1.59 13.17 2.66
N ILE A 65 -1.11 12.98 1.45
CA ILE A 65 -1.60 11.92 0.55
C ILE A 65 -0.53 10.85 0.39
N ILE A 66 -0.93 9.69 -0.12
CA ILE A 66 -0.04 8.55 -0.29
C ILE A 66 0.01 8.16 -1.77
N LYS A 67 1.23 7.99 -2.29
CA LYS A 67 1.46 7.43 -3.63
C LYS A 67 2.15 6.09 -3.46
N VAL A 68 1.70 5.07 -4.17
CA VAL A 68 2.11 3.68 -3.94
C VAL A 68 2.56 3.01 -5.24
N ARG A 69 3.65 2.23 -5.15
CA ARG A 69 4.05 1.28 -6.19
C ARG A 69 4.08 -0.11 -5.56
N THR A 70 3.48 -1.08 -6.22
CA THR A 70 3.32 -2.44 -5.67
C THR A 70 3.88 -3.49 -6.61
N TYR A 71 4.72 -4.38 -6.04
CA TYR A 71 5.15 -5.62 -6.67
C TYR A 71 4.25 -6.72 -6.12
N GLU A 72 3.51 -7.39 -6.98
CA GLU A 72 2.46 -8.30 -6.54
C GLU A 72 2.88 -9.76 -6.63
N ARG A 73 2.72 -10.47 -5.52
CA ARG A 73 2.96 -11.90 -5.43
C ARG A 73 1.95 -12.64 -6.33
N GLY A 74 2.46 -13.56 -7.12
CA GLY A 74 1.64 -14.29 -8.09
C GLY A 74 1.70 -13.69 -9.49
N VAL A 75 1.79 -12.37 -9.58
CA VAL A 75 2.06 -11.67 -10.84
C VAL A 75 3.55 -11.61 -11.09
N GLU A 76 4.35 -11.50 -10.02
CA GLU A 76 5.82 -11.38 -10.02
C GLU A 76 6.28 -10.18 -10.84
N GLY A 77 5.64 -9.07 -10.61
CA GLY A 77 5.96 -7.80 -11.24
C GLY A 77 5.12 -6.68 -10.67
N GLU A 78 5.42 -5.46 -11.12
CA GLU A 78 4.68 -4.29 -10.68
C GLU A 78 3.28 -4.26 -11.31
N THR A 79 2.25 -4.01 -10.49
CA THR A 79 0.87 -3.89 -10.95
C THR A 79 0.41 -2.44 -10.91
N LEU A 80 -0.68 -2.15 -11.63
CA LEU A 80 -1.22 -0.80 -11.71
C LEU A 80 -1.94 -0.38 -10.43
N ALA A 81 -2.53 -1.33 -9.72
CA ALA A 81 -3.22 -1.06 -8.46
C ALA A 81 -3.40 -2.36 -7.68
N CYS A 82 -3.30 -2.25 -6.35
CA CYS A 82 -3.56 -3.38 -5.46
C CYS A 82 -4.25 -2.82 -4.21
N GLY A 83 -5.54 -3.14 -4.06
CA GLY A 83 -6.35 -2.60 -2.97
C GLY A 83 -5.82 -2.93 -1.59
N THR A 84 -5.44 -4.20 -1.35
CA THR A 84 -4.91 -4.61 -0.05
C THR A 84 -3.54 -4.01 0.21
N GLY A 85 -2.75 -3.76 -0.84
CA GLY A 85 -1.45 -3.08 -0.71
C GLY A 85 -1.61 -1.61 -0.35
N MET A 86 -2.59 -0.93 -0.95
CA MET A 86 -2.88 0.46 -0.61
C MET A 86 -3.36 0.56 0.83
N ALA A 87 -4.16 -0.40 1.29
CA ALA A 87 -4.60 -0.45 2.68
C ALA A 87 -3.43 -0.65 3.63
N ALA A 88 -2.49 -1.52 3.29
CA ALA A 88 -1.29 -1.74 4.10
C ALA A 88 -0.46 -0.45 4.22
N CYS A 89 -0.27 0.26 3.11
CA CYS A 89 0.46 1.52 3.11
C CYS A 89 -0.24 2.59 3.93
N PHE A 90 -1.56 2.70 3.79
CA PHE A 90 -2.37 3.63 4.56
C PHE A 90 -2.25 3.33 6.07
N LEU A 91 -2.39 2.07 6.45
CA LEU A 91 -2.30 1.68 7.85
C LEU A 91 -0.94 2.05 8.44
N ARG A 92 0.14 1.76 7.71
CA ARG A 92 1.49 2.09 8.18
C ARG A 92 1.68 3.60 8.34
N ALA A 93 1.28 4.37 7.32
CA ALA A 93 1.41 5.82 7.37
C ALA A 93 0.57 6.43 8.49
N ASN A 94 -0.63 5.90 8.71
CA ASN A 94 -1.51 6.36 9.79
C ASN A 94 -0.90 6.04 11.16
N ASN A 95 -0.35 4.83 11.33
CA ASN A 95 0.29 4.42 12.58
C ASN A 95 1.47 5.33 12.93
N LEU A 96 2.19 5.81 11.94
CA LEU A 96 3.32 6.72 12.13
C LEU A 96 2.90 8.18 12.29
N GLY A 97 1.60 8.46 12.21
CA GLY A 97 1.09 9.82 12.34
C GLY A 97 1.34 10.69 11.11
N LEU A 98 1.64 10.08 9.97
CA LEU A 98 1.97 10.82 8.74
C LEU A 98 0.75 11.22 7.95
N VAL A 99 -0.38 10.54 8.13
CA VAL A 99 -1.65 10.83 7.45
C VAL A 99 -2.79 10.72 8.45
N LYS A 100 -3.91 11.35 8.11
CA LYS A 100 -5.12 11.34 8.92
C LYS A 100 -5.91 10.04 8.70
N ASP A 101 -6.99 9.87 9.47
CA ASP A 101 -7.83 8.68 9.40
C ASP A 101 -8.65 8.59 8.11
N SER A 102 -8.64 9.62 7.28
CA SER A 102 -9.20 9.59 5.94
C SER A 102 -8.19 10.25 5.01
N THR A 103 -7.78 9.54 3.98
CA THR A 103 -6.63 9.93 3.17
C THR A 103 -6.81 9.51 1.72
N PHE A 104 -6.35 10.34 0.79
CA PHE A 104 -6.28 9.96 -0.61
C PHE A 104 -5.05 9.11 -0.85
N VAL A 105 -5.23 8.01 -1.60
CA VAL A 105 -4.16 7.10 -1.98
C VAL A 105 -4.18 6.92 -3.49
N TYR A 106 -3.01 7.04 -4.11
CA TYR A 106 -2.85 6.95 -5.56
C TYR A 106 -1.94 5.78 -5.90
N PRO A 107 -2.45 4.72 -6.55
CA PRO A 107 -1.61 3.66 -7.09
C PRO A 107 -0.93 4.10 -8.37
N LYS A 108 -0.14 3.21 -8.99
CA LYS A 108 0.56 3.51 -10.24
C LYS A 108 -0.37 3.96 -11.36
N SER A 109 -1.60 3.44 -11.39
CA SER A 109 -2.59 3.82 -12.40
C SER A 109 -2.99 5.29 -12.34
N GLY A 110 -2.74 5.94 -11.19
CA GLY A 110 -3.07 7.35 -10.99
C GLY A 110 -4.50 7.62 -10.56
N GLU A 111 -5.34 6.59 -10.43
CA GLU A 111 -6.70 6.79 -9.94
C GLU A 111 -6.67 7.24 -8.47
N GLU A 112 -7.65 8.02 -8.08
CA GLU A 112 -7.74 8.50 -6.71
C GLU A 112 -8.67 7.61 -5.89
N LEU A 113 -8.16 7.05 -4.80
CA LEU A 113 -8.97 6.31 -3.85
C LEU A 113 -8.91 7.00 -2.51
N THR A 114 -10.03 6.93 -1.77
CA THR A 114 -10.07 7.41 -0.39
C THR A 114 -10.09 6.20 0.53
N LEU A 115 -9.14 6.14 1.44
CA LEU A 115 -9.11 5.13 2.47
C LEU A 115 -9.40 5.78 3.81
N SER A 116 -10.23 5.13 4.61
CA SER A 116 -10.64 5.64 5.93
C SER A 116 -10.50 4.55 6.97
N LEU A 117 -10.10 4.95 8.17
CA LEU A 117 -9.97 4.05 9.31
C LEU A 117 -11.04 4.42 10.33
N LYS A 118 -11.91 3.46 10.67
CA LYS A 118 -12.95 3.65 11.69
C LYS A 118 -13.02 2.41 12.56
N ASN A 119 -12.77 2.58 13.86
CA ASN A 119 -12.85 1.49 14.84
C ASN A 119 -11.99 0.28 14.44
N GLY A 120 -10.78 0.54 13.90
CA GLY A 120 -9.87 -0.52 13.49
C GLY A 120 -10.18 -1.15 12.14
N THR A 121 -11.21 -0.68 11.45
CA THR A 121 -11.61 -1.20 10.14
C THR A 121 -11.29 -0.20 9.04
N ILE A 122 -10.71 -0.71 7.95
CA ILE A 122 -10.37 0.13 6.79
C ILE A 122 -11.48 0.06 5.75
N TYR A 123 -11.93 1.21 5.30
CA TYR A 123 -12.96 1.35 4.28
C TYR A 123 -12.38 1.99 3.03
N PHE A 124 -12.79 1.50 1.86
CA PHE A 124 -12.41 2.06 0.57
C PHE A 124 -13.56 2.84 -0.02
N LYS A 125 -13.22 3.97 -0.65
CA LYS A 125 -14.13 4.67 -1.54
C LYS A 125 -13.35 4.99 -2.81
N GLY A 126 -13.71 4.36 -3.94
CA GLY A 126 -13.07 4.62 -5.21
C GLY A 126 -13.45 5.96 -5.79
N ALA A 127 -12.61 6.47 -6.71
CA ALA A 127 -12.98 7.58 -7.58
C ALA A 127 -13.99 7.01 -8.59
N VAL A 128 -15.12 7.45 -8.55
CA VAL A 128 -16.16 6.89 -9.41
C VAL A 128 -16.04 7.52 -10.78
N LYS A 129 -15.68 7.49 -11.00
CA LYS A 129 -15.79 7.84 -11.88
C LYS A 129 -15.70 7.96 -12.73
N LYS A 130 -15.51 8.19 -12.86
CA LYS A 130 -15.44 8.27 -13.52
C LYS A 130 -15.41 7.67 -14.26
N VAL A 131 -15.52 7.01 -14.32
CA VAL A 131 -15.78 6.25 -14.71
C VAL A 131 -15.91 5.83 -15.41
N PHE A 132 -15.83 5.72 -15.45
CA PHE A 132 -16.31 5.17 -15.82
C PHE A 132 -16.76 5.15 -16.35
N THR A 133 -16.69 5.54 -16.42
CA THR A 133 -17.35 5.48 -16.70
C THR A 133 -17.60 5.22 -17.34
N THR A 134 -17.52 5.13 -17.43
CA THR A 134 -18.08 4.84 -17.72
C THR A 134 -18.41 4.42 -18.19
N THR A 135 -18.24 4.26 -18.42
CA THR A 135 -18.83 3.77 -18.55
C THR A 135 -19.17 3.37 -18.76
N ILE A 136 -19.15 3.41 -18.78
CA ILE A 136 -19.81 2.97 -18.76
C ILE A 136 -20.20 2.83 -18.97
#